data_e05e9767031cde5e05113e0d2ee5cd12
#
_entry.id   e05e9767031cde5e05113e0d2ee5cd12
#
_cell.length_a   1.000
_cell.length_b   1.000
_cell.length_c   1.000
_cell.angle_alpha   90.00
_cell.angle_beta   90.00
_cell.angle_gamma   90.00
#
_symmetry.space_group_name_H-M   'P 1'
#
loop_
_entity.id
_entity.type
_entity.pdbx_description
1 polymer ?
#
loop_
_entity_poly.entity_id
_entity_poly.type
_entity_poly.pdbx_seq_one_letter_code
_entity_poly.pdbx_strand_id
1 'polypeptide(L)'
;FVLTKENVFPDERSPKQSTEYDYAFLTHRVGSTYQYYFKKTKVAATLYYQHAEFDSDYAFPYRRKTGASFDNLTYNVVSNISVSRNNTLKFTAVGRTSNPRATDLQGIVNTTNRQNVFAGNPRLDPVYTHRLTGQYIRTSPKRGRTFTVSAEAAISPITITDSLVIDTPDF
;
A
#
# COMPACT_ATOMS: atom_id res chain seq x y z
N PHE A 1 11.94 5.68 10.95
CA PHE A 1 11.53 7.06 11.27
C PHE A 1 11.92 7.96 10.12
N VAL A 2 11.00 8.45 9.35
CA VAL A 2 11.26 9.42 8.27
C VAL A 2 10.49 10.68 8.62
N LEU A 3 11.22 11.72 9.02
CA LEU A 3 10.70 13.09 9.09
C LEU A 3 11.04 13.75 7.76
N THR A 4 10.04 14.06 6.97
CA THR A 4 10.21 14.85 5.76
C THR A 4 9.67 16.25 6.04
N LYS A 5 10.56 17.24 5.99
CA LYS A 5 10.21 18.65 6.08
C LYS A 5 10.34 19.26 4.69
N GLU A 6 9.24 19.58 4.08
CA GLU A 6 9.22 20.24 2.78
C GLU A 6 8.81 21.70 2.96
N ASN A 7 9.78 22.61 2.76
CA ASN A 7 9.54 24.05 2.78
C ASN A 7 9.51 24.52 1.33
N VAL A 8 8.33 24.83 0.82
CA VAL A 8 8.16 25.48 -0.48
C VAL A 8 7.88 26.96 -0.23
N PHE A 9 8.89 27.81 -0.40
CA PHE A 9 8.76 29.26 -0.26
C PHE A 9 8.86 29.95 -1.63
N PRO A 10 7.77 30.52 -2.16
CA PRO A 10 7.87 31.69 -3.04
C PRO A 10 8.14 32.92 -2.19
N ASP A 11 8.88 33.91 -2.72
CA ASP A 11 9.30 35.14 -2.03
C ASP A 11 8.15 36.01 -1.50
N GLU A 12 6.92 35.78 -1.95
CA GLU A 12 5.68 36.37 -1.39
C GLU A 12 4.69 35.25 -1.01
N ARG A 13 4.45 35.09 0.29
CA ARG A 13 3.47 34.14 0.82
C ARG A 13 2.04 34.55 0.46
N SER A 14 1.52 33.99 -0.62
CA SER A 14 0.11 34.13 -0.95
C SER A 14 -0.70 33.10 -0.16
N PRO A 15 -1.70 33.51 0.65
CA PRO A 15 -2.55 32.57 1.41
C PRO A 15 -3.29 31.55 0.54
N LYS A 16 -3.44 31.85 -0.75
CA LYS A 16 -4.10 30.98 -1.73
C LYS A 16 -3.17 30.01 -2.46
N GLN A 17 -1.85 30.20 -2.38
CA GLN A 17 -0.87 29.47 -3.21
C GLN A 17 0.27 28.83 -2.38
N SER A 18 0.39 29.17 -1.09
CA SER A 18 1.45 28.64 -0.22
C SER A 18 0.85 27.75 0.84
N THR A 19 1.50 26.61 1.12
CA THR A 19 1.13 25.71 2.20
C THR A 19 2.40 25.29 2.91
N GLU A 20 2.42 25.41 4.24
CA GLU A 20 3.51 24.92 5.09
C GLU A 20 2.95 23.87 6.03
N TYR A 21 3.52 22.67 5.97
CA TYR A 21 3.09 21.55 6.82
C TYR A 21 4.26 20.63 7.12
N ASP A 22 4.21 20.05 8.32
CA ASP A 22 5.05 18.94 8.72
C ASP A 22 4.19 17.69 8.88
N TYR A 23 4.69 16.52 8.49
CA TYR A 23 4.00 15.27 8.74
C TYR A 23 4.94 14.17 9.21
N ALA A 24 4.41 13.27 10.01
CA ALA A 24 5.09 12.07 10.43
C ALA A 24 4.23 10.84 10.12
N PHE A 25 4.85 9.78 9.63
CA PHE A 25 4.22 8.49 9.43
C PHE A 25 5.01 7.44 10.19
N LEU A 26 4.42 6.92 11.28
CA LEU A 26 5.05 5.92 12.13
C LEU A 26 4.36 4.57 11.92
N THR A 27 5.14 3.52 11.70
CA THR A 27 4.59 2.18 11.51
C THR A 27 5.29 1.19 12.44
N HIS A 28 4.50 0.52 13.25
CA HIS A 28 4.91 -0.62 14.06
C HIS A 28 4.40 -1.91 13.43
N ARG A 29 5.25 -2.92 13.35
CA ARG A 29 4.91 -4.21 12.77
C ARG A 29 5.46 -5.34 13.62
N VAL A 30 4.58 -6.26 14.01
CA VAL A 30 4.94 -7.49 14.72
C VAL A 30 4.38 -8.68 13.96
N GLY A 31 5.10 -9.78 13.91
CA GLY A 31 4.62 -10.94 13.17
C GLY A 31 5.25 -12.25 13.63
N SER A 32 4.65 -13.33 13.19
CA SER A 32 5.09 -14.69 13.45
C SER A 32 5.08 -15.50 12.16
N THR A 33 6.03 -16.43 12.05
CA THR A 33 6.11 -17.37 10.93
C THR A 33 6.00 -18.79 11.47
N TYR A 34 5.05 -19.54 10.92
CA TYR A 34 4.91 -20.97 11.14
C TYR A 34 5.37 -21.74 9.91
N GLN A 35 6.23 -22.75 10.09
CA GLN A 35 6.70 -23.62 9.02
C GLN A 35 6.32 -25.08 9.31
N TYR A 36 5.75 -25.73 8.30
CA TYR A 36 5.34 -27.13 8.37
C TYR A 36 5.95 -27.91 7.21
N TYR A 37 6.54 -29.07 7.55
CA TYR A 37 7.15 -29.97 6.60
C TYR A 37 6.46 -31.34 6.71
N PHE A 38 5.90 -31.79 5.61
CA PHE A 38 5.28 -33.12 5.55
C PHE A 38 5.64 -33.78 4.23
N LYS A 39 6.40 -34.90 4.32
CA LYS A 39 6.85 -35.66 3.16
C LYS A 39 7.52 -34.78 2.09
N LYS A 40 6.80 -34.50 1.01
CA LYS A 40 7.27 -33.70 -0.14
C LYS A 40 6.69 -32.29 -0.16
N THR A 41 6.00 -31.90 0.90
CA THR A 41 5.34 -30.61 1.01
C THR A 41 6.01 -29.77 2.08
N LYS A 42 6.31 -28.53 1.75
CA LYS A 42 6.73 -27.49 2.68
C LYS A 42 5.73 -26.35 2.61
N VAL A 43 5.19 -25.97 3.75
CA VAL A 43 4.32 -24.78 3.89
C VAL A 43 4.97 -23.83 4.88
N ALA A 44 5.04 -22.55 4.51
CA ALA A 44 5.41 -21.46 5.40
C ALA A 44 4.30 -20.43 5.39
N ALA A 45 3.76 -20.13 6.56
CA ALA A 45 2.73 -19.11 6.77
C ALA A 45 3.27 -18.04 7.71
N THR A 46 3.30 -16.80 7.25
CA THR A 46 3.69 -15.63 8.04
C THR A 46 2.48 -14.73 8.20
N LEU A 47 2.23 -14.30 9.42
CA LEU A 47 1.17 -13.36 9.77
C LEU A 47 1.81 -12.17 10.46
N TYR A 48 1.39 -10.95 10.06
CA TYR A 48 1.84 -9.70 10.66
C TYR A 48 0.63 -8.86 11.08
N TYR A 49 0.71 -8.33 12.29
CA TYR A 49 -0.08 -7.19 12.71
C TYR A 49 0.74 -5.92 12.50
N GLN A 50 0.13 -4.91 11.90
CA GLN A 50 0.74 -3.63 11.61
C GLN A 50 -0.15 -2.52 12.13
N HIS A 51 0.39 -1.67 12.98
CA HIS A 51 -0.21 -0.42 13.43
C HIS A 51 0.54 0.74 12.79
N ALA A 52 -0.18 1.63 12.13
CA ALA A 52 0.39 2.79 11.46
C ALA A 52 -0.32 4.06 11.94
N GLU A 53 0.46 5.06 12.33
CA GLU A 53 0.00 6.35 12.79
C GLU A 53 0.47 7.43 11.81
N PHE A 54 -0.43 8.30 11.43
CA PHE A 54 -0.16 9.48 10.62
C PHE A 54 -0.52 10.71 11.42
N ASP A 55 0.44 11.62 11.58
CA ASP A 55 0.25 12.93 12.17
C ASP A 55 0.70 14.01 11.23
N SER A 56 -0.09 15.07 11.10
CA SER A 56 0.22 16.22 10.26
C SER A 56 -0.12 17.51 11.00
N ASP A 57 0.82 18.45 11.04
CA ASP A 57 0.64 19.79 11.60
C ASP A 57 0.79 20.84 10.47
N TYR A 58 -0.30 21.51 10.16
CA TYR A 58 -0.33 22.61 9.22
C TYR A 58 -0.06 23.93 9.94
N ALA A 59 0.92 24.65 9.48
CA ALA A 59 1.27 25.97 10.03
C ALA A 59 0.66 27.11 9.22
N PHE A 60 0.46 26.91 7.90
CA PHE A 60 -0.04 27.95 6.98
C PHE A 60 -0.93 27.34 5.88
N PRO A 61 -2.03 27.98 5.43
CA PRO A 61 -2.54 29.32 5.77
C PRO A 61 -3.27 29.40 7.11
N TYR A 62 -3.61 28.28 7.73
CA TYR A 62 -4.20 28.21 9.06
C TYR A 62 -3.70 26.98 9.81
N ARG A 63 -3.56 27.11 11.11
CA ARG A 63 -3.06 26.03 11.93
C ARG A 63 -4.10 24.95 12.09
N ARG A 64 -3.75 23.73 11.67
CA ARG A 64 -4.61 22.56 11.79
C ARG A 64 -3.78 21.31 12.03
N LYS A 65 -4.19 20.50 13.00
CA LYS A 65 -3.64 19.16 13.19
C LYS A 65 -4.61 18.12 12.63
N THR A 66 -4.06 17.16 11.93
CA THR A 66 -4.83 16.02 11.41
C THR A 66 -4.03 14.77 11.73
N GLY A 67 -4.71 13.77 12.31
CA GLY A 67 -4.14 12.46 12.60
C GLY A 67 -5.05 11.36 12.09
N ALA A 68 -4.45 10.23 11.73
CA ALA A 68 -5.15 8.99 11.38
C ALA A 68 -4.35 7.80 11.90
N SER A 69 -5.03 6.75 12.32
CA SER A 69 -4.40 5.49 12.71
C SER A 69 -5.03 4.33 11.94
N PHE A 70 -4.21 3.35 11.58
CA PHE A 70 -4.62 2.21 10.78
C PHE A 70 -4.08 0.92 11.40
N ASP A 71 -5.00 -0.02 11.64
CA ASP A 71 -4.67 -1.37 12.12
C ASP A 71 -4.87 -2.37 10.99
N ASN A 72 -3.82 -3.10 10.64
CA ASN A 72 -3.81 -3.97 9.49
C ASN A 72 -3.28 -5.35 9.85
N LEU A 73 -3.94 -6.39 9.34
CA LEU A 73 -3.46 -7.76 9.38
C LEU A 73 -2.99 -8.16 7.99
N THR A 74 -1.70 -8.45 7.82
CA THR A 74 -1.13 -8.87 6.54
C THR A 74 -0.57 -10.28 6.65
N TYR A 75 -0.59 -11.03 5.54
CA TYR A 75 -0.14 -12.41 5.53
C TYR A 75 0.64 -12.76 4.28
N ASN A 76 1.51 -13.77 4.41
CA ASN A 76 2.22 -14.40 3.32
C ASN A 76 2.27 -15.91 3.55
N VAL A 77 1.61 -16.66 2.69
CA VAL A 77 1.61 -18.13 2.73
C VAL A 77 2.28 -18.66 1.47
N VAL A 78 3.30 -19.47 1.65
CA VAL A 78 4.02 -20.14 0.56
C VAL A 78 3.96 -21.63 0.75
N SER A 79 3.47 -22.35 -0.25
CA SER A 79 3.48 -23.82 -0.28
C SER A 79 4.32 -24.30 -1.45
N ASN A 80 5.25 -25.20 -1.18
CA ASN A 80 6.05 -25.90 -2.20
C ASN A 80 5.78 -27.40 -2.08
N ILE A 81 5.28 -27.99 -3.17
CA ILE A 81 4.90 -29.40 -3.26
C ILE A 81 5.77 -30.07 -4.32
N SER A 82 6.68 -30.94 -3.92
CA SER A 82 7.47 -31.74 -4.87
C SER A 82 6.65 -32.93 -5.35
N VAL A 83 5.99 -32.78 -6.50
CA VAL A 83 5.16 -33.85 -7.11
C VAL A 83 6.03 -35.02 -7.54
N SER A 84 7.20 -34.74 -8.09
CA SER A 84 8.22 -35.74 -8.43
C SER A 84 9.62 -35.15 -8.29
N ARG A 85 10.67 -35.94 -8.59
CA ARG A 85 12.06 -35.44 -8.58
C ARG A 85 12.29 -34.21 -9.46
N ASN A 86 11.47 -34.06 -10.49
CA ASN A 86 11.65 -33.04 -11.53
C ASN A 86 10.48 -32.06 -11.63
N ASN A 87 9.42 -32.24 -10.86
CA ASN A 87 8.19 -31.44 -10.95
C ASN A 87 7.83 -30.85 -9.58
N THR A 88 7.65 -29.55 -9.53
CA THR A 88 7.26 -28.81 -8.32
C THR A 88 6.04 -27.94 -8.60
N LEU A 89 5.07 -27.98 -7.70
CA LEU A 89 3.99 -27.00 -7.62
C LEU A 89 4.32 -26.01 -6.51
N LYS A 90 4.17 -24.74 -6.79
CA LYS A 90 4.33 -23.67 -5.83
C LYS A 90 3.06 -22.84 -5.79
N PHE A 91 2.53 -22.61 -4.60
CA PHE A 91 1.41 -21.68 -4.37
C PHE A 91 1.87 -20.60 -3.42
N THR A 92 1.48 -19.37 -3.72
CA THR A 92 1.75 -18.19 -2.89
C THR A 92 0.48 -17.41 -2.73
N ALA A 93 0.06 -17.16 -1.48
CA ALA A 93 -1.04 -16.28 -1.14
C ALA A 93 -0.52 -15.14 -0.30
N VAL A 94 -0.78 -13.90 -0.71
CA VAL A 94 -0.31 -12.68 -0.04
C VAL A 94 -1.47 -11.74 0.18
N GLY A 95 -1.64 -11.29 1.43
CA GLY A 95 -2.50 -10.16 1.78
C GLY A 95 -1.64 -8.99 2.22
N ARG A 96 -1.79 -7.84 1.56
CA ARG A 96 -1.02 -6.62 1.83
C ARG A 96 -1.95 -5.43 1.94
N THR A 97 -1.57 -4.48 2.76
CA THR A 97 -2.20 -3.16 2.82
C THR A 97 -1.28 -2.10 2.26
N SER A 98 -1.88 -1.11 1.62
CA SER A 98 -1.23 0.13 1.20
C SER A 98 -1.96 1.28 1.88
N ASN A 99 -1.27 1.99 2.76
CA ASN A 99 -1.85 3.14 3.43
C ASN A 99 -2.03 4.29 2.43
N PRO A 100 -3.05 5.17 2.63
CA PRO A 100 -3.20 6.39 1.86
C PRO A 100 -1.94 7.26 1.93
N ARG A 101 -1.67 8.03 0.90
CA ARG A 101 -0.56 8.98 0.91
C ARG A 101 -0.87 10.14 1.85
N ALA A 102 0.16 10.82 2.38
CA ALA A 102 -0.02 12.01 3.18
C ALA A 102 -0.87 13.07 2.47
N THR A 103 -0.65 13.27 1.16
CA THR A 103 -1.43 14.18 0.32
C THR A 103 -2.91 13.81 0.24
N ASP A 104 -3.22 12.51 0.22
CA ASP A 104 -4.59 12.01 0.09
C ASP A 104 -5.37 12.19 1.41
N LEU A 105 -4.66 12.20 2.56
CA LEU A 105 -5.21 12.43 3.90
C LEU A 105 -5.32 13.91 4.27
N GLN A 106 -4.70 14.80 3.50
CA GLN A 106 -4.72 16.24 3.75
C GLN A 106 -6.09 16.83 3.44
N GLY A 107 -6.85 17.23 4.46
CA GLY A 107 -8.14 17.91 4.29
C GLY A 107 -8.04 19.37 3.83
N ILE A 108 -6.95 19.76 3.15
CA ILE A 108 -6.73 21.12 2.63
C ILE A 108 -6.92 21.09 1.12
N VAL A 109 -7.66 22.09 0.63
CA VAL A 109 -7.90 22.27 -0.80
C VAL A 109 -6.65 22.89 -1.43
N ASN A 110 -6.00 22.15 -2.32
CA ASN A 110 -4.89 22.68 -3.11
C ASN A 110 -5.43 23.38 -4.35
N THR A 111 -5.29 24.70 -4.39
CA THR A 111 -5.74 25.58 -5.49
C THR A 111 -4.60 26.09 -6.36
N THR A 112 -3.41 25.51 -6.25
CA THR A 112 -2.22 25.94 -7.04
C THR A 112 -2.49 25.83 -8.54
N ASN A 113 -3.26 24.86 -8.96
CA ASN A 113 -3.80 24.76 -10.32
C ASN A 113 -5.30 25.02 -10.29
N ARG A 114 -5.73 26.18 -10.81
CA ARG A 114 -7.14 26.58 -10.86
C ARG A 114 -8.02 25.65 -11.72
N GLN A 115 -7.40 24.93 -12.65
CA GLN A 115 -8.11 23.98 -13.53
C GLN A 115 -8.25 22.60 -12.89
N ASN A 116 -7.45 22.32 -11.85
CA ASN A 116 -7.48 21.03 -11.14
C ASN A 116 -7.29 21.27 -9.64
N VAL A 117 -8.39 21.47 -8.95
CA VAL A 117 -8.44 21.68 -7.50
C VAL A 117 -8.47 20.31 -6.82
N PHE A 118 -7.47 20.02 -6.02
CA PHE A 118 -7.38 18.75 -5.28
C PHE A 118 -7.68 18.99 -3.80
N ALA A 119 -8.55 18.14 -3.23
CA ALA A 119 -8.83 18.09 -1.80
C ALA A 119 -8.65 16.64 -1.32
N GLY A 120 -7.76 16.41 -0.38
CA GLY A 120 -7.62 15.10 0.26
C GLY A 120 -8.76 14.81 1.24
N ASN A 121 -8.92 13.52 1.54
CA ASN A 121 -9.92 13.04 2.50
C ASN A 121 -9.24 12.38 3.70
N PRO A 122 -9.26 12.97 4.90
CA PRO A 122 -8.62 12.38 6.09
C PRO A 122 -9.31 11.10 6.61
N ARG A 123 -10.45 10.71 6.02
CA ARG A 123 -11.20 9.49 6.37
C ARG A 123 -10.94 8.34 5.41
N LEU A 124 -9.88 8.40 4.59
CA LEU A 124 -9.54 7.31 3.70
C LEU A 124 -9.00 6.11 4.48
N ASP A 125 -9.51 4.93 4.15
CA ASP A 125 -9.02 3.66 4.67
C ASP A 125 -7.88 3.11 3.81
N PRO A 126 -6.99 2.28 4.38
CA PRO A 126 -5.96 1.57 3.63
C PRO A 126 -6.56 0.65 2.57
N VAL A 127 -5.92 0.59 1.42
CA VAL A 127 -6.27 -0.37 0.36
C VAL A 127 -5.74 -1.74 0.73
N TYR A 128 -6.61 -2.74 0.76
CA TYR A 128 -6.24 -4.13 1.01
C TYR A 128 -6.21 -4.91 -0.31
N THR A 129 -5.09 -5.59 -0.58
CA THR A 129 -4.91 -6.39 -1.79
C THR A 129 -4.58 -7.84 -1.43
N HIS A 130 -5.39 -8.76 -1.94
CA HIS A 130 -5.13 -10.19 -1.90
C HIS A 130 -4.60 -10.65 -3.24
N ARG A 131 -3.50 -11.39 -3.23
CA ARG A 131 -2.87 -11.95 -4.43
C ARG A 131 -2.65 -13.43 -4.23
N LEU A 132 -3.08 -14.22 -5.19
CA LEU A 132 -2.85 -15.66 -5.27
C LEU A 132 -2.04 -15.97 -6.52
N THR A 133 -0.93 -16.67 -6.38
CA THR A 133 -0.08 -17.11 -7.49
C THR A 133 0.11 -18.62 -7.43
N GLY A 134 -0.15 -19.30 -8.52
CA GLY A 134 0.15 -20.72 -8.73
C GLY A 134 1.23 -20.90 -9.78
N GLN A 135 2.22 -21.76 -9.52
CA GLN A 135 3.28 -22.08 -10.47
C GLN A 135 3.49 -23.59 -10.56
N TYR A 136 3.60 -24.08 -11.79
CA TYR A 136 4.11 -25.41 -12.06
C TYR A 136 5.50 -25.32 -12.69
N ILE A 137 6.48 -25.97 -12.08
CA ILE A 137 7.88 -25.95 -12.48
C ILE A 137 8.31 -27.38 -12.81
N ARG A 138 8.77 -27.59 -14.05
CA ARG A 138 9.38 -28.83 -14.50
C ARG A 138 10.83 -28.60 -14.89
N THR A 139 11.75 -29.28 -14.18
CA THR A 139 13.18 -29.21 -14.44
C THR A 139 13.67 -30.51 -15.08
N SER A 140 14.46 -30.41 -16.16
CA SER A 140 15.11 -31.54 -16.80
C SER A 140 16.64 -31.40 -16.68
N PRO A 141 17.26 -31.90 -15.60
CA PRO A 141 18.71 -31.70 -15.33
C PRO A 141 19.57 -32.23 -16.46
N LYS A 142 19.22 -33.40 -17.03
CA LYS A 142 19.98 -34.01 -18.14
C LYS A 142 20.03 -33.15 -19.41
N ARG A 143 19.06 -32.27 -19.62
CA ARG A 143 18.94 -31.38 -20.79
C ARG A 143 19.22 -29.93 -20.46
N GLY A 144 19.54 -29.59 -19.19
CA GLY A 144 19.74 -28.21 -18.72
C GLY A 144 18.53 -27.30 -18.94
N ARG A 145 17.29 -27.83 -18.93
CA ARG A 145 16.06 -27.08 -19.28
C ARG A 145 15.12 -27.02 -18.09
N THR A 146 14.52 -25.84 -17.91
CA THR A 146 13.41 -25.63 -16.95
C THR A 146 12.23 -25.04 -17.71
N PHE A 147 11.05 -25.59 -17.47
CA PHE A 147 9.78 -25.10 -17.98
C PHE A 147 8.93 -24.66 -16.79
N THR A 148 8.36 -23.44 -16.87
CA THR A 148 7.50 -22.88 -15.82
C THR A 148 6.21 -22.36 -16.43
N VAL A 149 5.10 -22.74 -15.84
CA VAL A 149 3.78 -22.15 -16.10
C VAL A 149 3.32 -21.50 -14.82
N SER A 150 2.81 -20.26 -14.89
CA SER A 150 2.28 -19.52 -13.77
C SER A 150 0.93 -18.90 -14.08
N ALA A 151 0.06 -18.84 -13.07
CA ALA A 151 -1.20 -18.12 -13.09
C ALA A 151 -1.27 -17.24 -11.84
N GLU A 152 -1.84 -16.05 -11.98
CA GLU A 152 -2.00 -15.10 -10.89
C GLU A 152 -3.41 -14.52 -10.90
N ALA A 153 -3.97 -14.34 -9.71
CA ALA A 153 -5.20 -13.59 -9.46
C ALA A 153 -4.96 -12.57 -8.34
N ALA A 154 -5.48 -11.36 -8.50
CA ALA A 154 -5.42 -10.31 -7.49
C ALA A 154 -6.80 -9.68 -7.32
N ILE A 155 -7.17 -9.38 -6.07
CA ILE A 155 -8.43 -8.74 -5.70
C ILE A 155 -8.12 -7.63 -4.72
N SER A 156 -8.65 -6.42 -4.99
CA SER A 156 -8.63 -5.27 -4.09
C SER A 156 -10.07 -4.81 -3.90
N PRO A 157 -10.73 -5.20 -2.78
CA PRO A 157 -12.14 -4.88 -2.55
C PRO A 157 -12.40 -3.38 -2.36
N ILE A 158 -11.39 -2.62 -1.92
CA ILE A 158 -11.45 -1.16 -1.73
C ILE A 158 -10.32 -0.55 -2.55
N THR A 159 -10.62 0.50 -3.31
CA THR A 159 -9.64 1.25 -4.09
C THR A 159 -9.84 2.74 -3.82
N ILE A 160 -8.77 3.46 -3.55
CA ILE A 160 -8.77 4.92 -3.46
C ILE A 160 -8.86 5.46 -4.89
N THR A 161 -9.92 6.23 -5.17
CA THR A 161 -10.17 6.82 -6.48
C THR A 161 -10.44 8.30 -6.34
N ASP A 162 -9.87 9.11 -7.21
CA ASP A 162 -10.19 10.52 -7.31
C ASP A 162 -11.59 10.70 -7.90
N SER A 163 -12.39 11.58 -7.31
CA SER A 163 -13.67 12.01 -7.88
C SER A 163 -13.54 13.42 -8.46
N LEU A 164 -13.92 13.57 -9.72
CA LEU A 164 -13.99 14.89 -10.37
C LEU A 164 -15.38 15.47 -10.17
N VAL A 165 -15.46 16.61 -9.47
CA VAL A 165 -16.67 17.42 -9.41
C VAL A 165 -16.52 18.55 -10.42
N ILE A 166 -17.36 18.55 -11.46
CA ILE A 166 -17.43 19.62 -12.44
C ILE A 166 -18.54 20.56 -11.96
N ASP A 167 -18.15 21.74 -11.50
CA ASP A 167 -19.08 22.81 -11.20
C ASP A 167 -19.44 23.49 -12.53
N THR A 168 -20.60 23.17 -13.09
CA THR A 168 -21.13 23.85 -14.27
C THR A 168 -21.79 25.14 -13.79
N PRO A 169 -21.31 26.32 -14.18
CA PRO A 169 -22.03 27.54 -13.87
C PRO A 169 -23.41 27.48 -14.52
N ASP A 170 -24.44 27.66 -13.71
CA ASP A 170 -25.80 27.88 -14.21
C ASP A 170 -25.82 29.14 -15.07
N PHE A 171 -26.10 28.97 -16.36
CA PHE A 171 -26.33 30.08 -17.30
C PHE A 171 -27.75 30.63 -17.17
#